data_eba606b02e5785e047286dd08ee5723f
#
_entry.id   eba606b02e5785e047286dd08ee5723f
#
_cell.length_a   1.000
_cell.length_b   1.000
_cell.length_c   1.000
_cell.angle_alpha   90.00
_cell.angle_beta   90.00
_cell.angle_gamma   90.00
#
_symmetry.space_group_name_H-M   'P 1'
#
loop_
_entity.id
_entity.type
_entity.pdbx_description
1 polymer ?
#
loop_
_entity_poly.entity_id
_entity_poly.type
_entity_poly.pdbx_seq_one_letter_code
_entity_poly.pdbx_strand_id
1 'polypeptide(L)'
;MRKTGQPDQTPTHARYDVVIIGGAIMGSSAAWFLTDNADFDGTVLVVERDPTYRTASTSHTNSCMRQQFSTELNVRISQFAANFVKNFRSYMGNDDRVPDLSIHSFGYMYLADTDGFADVLRTNQKVQLAAGAATQLLSPDDIAARYPF
;
A
#
# COMPACT_ATOMS: atom_id res chain seq x y z
N MET A 1 -13.38 -28.96 14.11
CA MET A 1 -13.30 -27.56 14.55
C MET A 1 -11.87 -27.31 15.04
N ARG A 2 -10.99 -26.76 14.20
CA ARG A 2 -9.69 -26.26 14.69
C ARG A 2 -9.97 -25.00 15.49
N LYS A 3 -9.57 -24.99 16.78
CA LYS A 3 -9.51 -23.76 17.56
C LYS A 3 -8.69 -22.77 16.76
N THR A 4 -9.20 -21.59 16.54
CA THR A 4 -8.44 -20.44 16.05
C THR A 4 -7.33 -20.21 17.07
N GLY A 5 -6.19 -20.86 16.87
CA GLY A 5 -5.06 -20.81 17.77
C GLY A 5 -4.51 -19.39 17.76
N GLN A 6 -4.24 -18.85 18.92
CA GLN A 6 -3.25 -17.79 19.03
C GLN A 6 -2.00 -18.24 18.24
N PRO A 7 -1.38 -17.34 17.46
CA PRO A 7 -0.13 -17.67 16.78
C PRO A 7 0.84 -18.26 17.80
N ASP A 8 1.54 -19.31 17.40
CA ASP A 8 2.54 -19.94 18.26
C ASP A 8 3.55 -18.87 18.69
N GLN A 9 3.61 -18.60 19.98
CA GLN A 9 4.46 -17.54 20.52
C GLN A 9 5.89 -18.01 20.78
N THR A 10 6.16 -19.29 20.52
CA THR A 10 7.48 -19.86 20.77
C THR A 10 8.31 -19.86 19.48
N PRO A 11 9.45 -19.14 19.42
CA PRO A 11 10.35 -19.21 18.29
C PRO A 11 10.78 -20.66 18.01
N THR A 12 10.68 -21.11 16.77
CA THR A 12 11.03 -22.48 16.36
C THR A 12 12.54 -22.71 16.27
N HIS A 13 13.32 -21.63 16.15
CA HIS A 13 14.78 -21.66 16.06
C HIS A 13 15.42 -20.80 17.14
N ALA A 14 16.64 -21.15 17.54
CA ALA A 14 17.44 -20.36 18.48
C ALA A 14 18.07 -19.11 17.83
N ARG A 15 18.11 -19.06 16.50
CA ARG A 15 18.64 -17.96 15.70
C ARG A 15 17.80 -17.78 14.43
N TYR A 16 17.73 -16.56 13.94
CA TYR A 16 17.08 -16.20 12.68
C TYR A 16 18.00 -15.27 11.89
N ASP A 17 17.95 -15.37 10.56
CA ASP A 17 18.73 -14.53 9.66
C ASP A 17 18.14 -13.11 9.62
N VAL A 18 16.80 -13.00 9.70
CA VAL A 18 16.08 -11.73 9.75
C VAL A 18 15.06 -11.74 10.87
N VAL A 19 15.05 -10.68 11.68
CA VAL A 19 14.02 -10.45 12.72
C VAL A 19 13.30 -9.15 12.37
N ILE A 20 11.98 -9.23 12.17
CA ILE A 20 11.11 -8.09 11.86
C ILE A 20 10.30 -7.76 13.11
N ILE A 21 10.43 -6.51 13.58
CA ILE A 21 9.68 -6.03 14.74
C ILE A 21 8.46 -5.25 14.25
N GLY A 22 7.28 -5.78 14.57
CA GLY A 22 5.99 -5.32 14.11
C GLY A 22 5.46 -6.13 12.92
N GLY A 23 4.32 -6.77 13.09
CA GLY A 23 3.66 -7.63 12.10
C GLY A 23 2.53 -6.96 11.32
N ALA A 24 2.32 -5.64 11.47
CA ALA A 24 1.36 -4.91 10.65
C ALA A 24 1.81 -4.85 9.18
N ILE A 25 1.14 -4.05 8.33
CA ILE A 25 1.34 -4.10 6.87
C ILE A 25 2.81 -4.01 6.43
N MET A 26 3.61 -3.17 7.06
CA MET A 26 5.03 -3.01 6.69
C MET A 26 5.84 -4.26 6.99
N GLY A 27 5.71 -4.81 8.21
CA GLY A 27 6.46 -6.00 8.62
C GLY A 27 5.97 -7.26 7.92
N SER A 28 4.66 -7.42 7.76
CA SER A 28 4.10 -8.55 7.00
C SER A 28 4.52 -8.52 5.53
N SER A 29 4.51 -7.32 4.90
CA SER A 29 4.98 -7.17 3.52
C SER A 29 6.47 -7.51 3.40
N ALA A 30 7.31 -7.00 4.30
CA ALA A 30 8.74 -7.30 4.29
C ALA A 30 9.00 -8.81 4.46
N ALA A 31 8.30 -9.45 5.38
CA ALA A 31 8.41 -10.89 5.58
C ALA A 31 7.99 -11.66 4.32
N TRP A 32 6.85 -11.30 3.75
CA TRP A 32 6.31 -11.98 2.59
C TRP A 32 7.25 -11.84 1.38
N PHE A 33 7.65 -10.62 1.02
CA PHE A 33 8.55 -10.40 -0.13
C PHE A 33 9.93 -11.02 0.05
N LEU A 34 10.44 -11.12 1.28
CA LEU A 34 11.68 -11.84 1.56
C LEU A 34 11.52 -13.35 1.32
N THR A 35 10.47 -13.94 1.89
CA THR A 35 10.26 -15.39 1.81
C THR A 35 9.74 -15.87 0.45
N ASP A 36 9.15 -14.99 -0.35
CA ASP A 36 8.74 -15.25 -1.73
C ASP A 36 9.88 -15.08 -2.73
N ASN A 37 11.00 -14.48 -2.32
CA ASN A 37 12.17 -14.29 -3.17
C ASN A 37 12.97 -15.60 -3.26
N ALA A 38 13.11 -16.13 -4.47
CA ALA A 38 13.85 -17.36 -4.74
C ALA A 38 15.35 -17.30 -4.38
N ASP A 39 15.91 -16.09 -4.31
CA ASP A 39 17.32 -15.87 -3.93
C ASP A 39 17.52 -15.78 -2.40
N PHE A 40 16.45 -15.88 -1.62
CA PHE A 40 16.52 -15.83 -0.16
C PHE A 40 16.12 -17.20 0.43
N ASP A 41 17.08 -17.91 1.00
CA ASP A 41 16.89 -19.21 1.68
C ASP A 41 16.99 -19.10 3.22
N GLY A 42 17.00 -17.87 3.74
CA GLY A 42 17.13 -17.57 5.16
C GLY A 42 15.84 -17.77 5.96
N THR A 43 15.99 -17.71 7.28
CA THR A 43 14.88 -17.79 8.23
C THR A 43 14.42 -16.39 8.66
N VAL A 44 13.09 -16.19 8.72
CA VAL A 44 12.47 -14.91 9.13
C VAL A 44 11.64 -15.11 10.37
N LEU A 45 11.83 -14.26 11.37
CA LEU A 45 10.97 -14.15 12.56
C LEU A 45 10.25 -12.81 12.54
N VAL A 46 8.94 -12.83 12.62
CA VAL A 46 8.13 -11.62 12.85
C VAL A 46 7.69 -11.59 14.30
N VAL A 47 8.04 -10.51 15.00
CA VAL A 47 7.66 -10.29 16.40
C VAL A 47 6.61 -9.19 16.45
N GLU A 48 5.40 -9.52 16.91
CA GLU A 48 4.30 -8.59 17.10
C GLU A 48 3.84 -8.59 18.57
N ARG A 49 3.75 -7.40 19.15
CA ARG A 49 3.33 -7.26 20.56
C ARG A 49 1.82 -7.39 20.77
N ASP A 50 1.04 -7.03 19.74
CA ASP A 50 -0.43 -7.04 19.79
C ASP A 50 -0.99 -7.70 18.52
N PRO A 51 -1.23 -9.01 18.53
CA PRO A 51 -1.73 -9.74 17.38
C PRO A 51 -3.15 -9.32 16.96
N THR A 52 -3.83 -8.46 17.73
CA THR A 52 -5.11 -7.86 17.33
C THR A 52 -4.94 -6.65 16.42
N TYR A 53 -3.74 -6.09 16.33
CA TYR A 53 -3.40 -4.87 15.57
C TYR A 53 -4.24 -3.63 15.90
N ARG A 54 -4.91 -3.62 17.06
CA ARG A 54 -5.84 -2.53 17.42
C ARG A 54 -5.20 -1.15 17.47
N THR A 55 -3.92 -1.08 17.81
CA THR A 55 -3.15 0.16 17.92
C THR A 55 -2.16 0.36 16.79
N ALA A 56 -2.17 -0.52 15.78
CA ALA A 56 -1.28 -0.40 14.63
C ALA A 56 -1.72 0.76 13.72
N SER A 57 -0.76 1.49 13.18
CA SER A 57 -1.04 2.58 12.22
C SER A 57 -1.87 2.11 11.03
N THR A 58 -1.65 0.87 10.59
CA THR A 58 -2.44 0.24 9.51
C THR A 58 -3.95 0.20 9.83
N SER A 59 -4.31 -0.06 11.09
CA SER A 59 -5.72 -0.13 11.51
C SER A 59 -6.37 1.25 11.70
N HIS A 60 -5.56 2.31 11.76
CA HIS A 60 -6.01 3.69 11.97
C HIS A 60 -5.87 4.57 10.72
N THR A 61 -5.49 4.00 9.59
CA THR A 61 -5.43 4.71 8.32
C THR A 61 -6.81 4.74 7.65
N ASN A 62 -7.09 5.78 6.88
CA ASN A 62 -8.24 5.83 5.98
C ASN A 62 -8.02 5.04 4.68
N SER A 63 -6.89 4.35 4.54
CA SER A 63 -6.55 3.46 3.42
C SER A 63 -6.61 4.11 2.03
N CYS A 64 -6.44 5.42 1.94
CA CYS A 64 -6.40 6.12 0.67
C CYS A 64 -5.09 5.87 -0.07
N MET A 65 -5.20 5.51 -1.34
CA MET A 65 -4.07 5.29 -2.23
C MET A 65 -4.11 6.31 -3.38
N ARG A 66 -2.97 6.91 -3.71
CA ARG A 66 -2.87 7.90 -4.80
C ARG A 66 -1.57 7.74 -5.57
N GLN A 67 -1.53 8.31 -6.77
CA GLN A 67 -0.32 8.35 -7.61
C GLN A 67 0.21 9.78 -7.80
N GLN A 68 -0.39 10.77 -7.13
CA GLN A 68 -0.01 12.18 -7.22
C GLN A 68 1.17 12.49 -6.30
N PHE A 69 2.38 12.13 -6.75
CA PHE A 69 3.62 12.43 -6.06
C PHE A 69 4.53 13.31 -6.92
N SER A 70 5.49 13.98 -6.27
CA SER A 70 6.49 14.85 -6.89
C SER A 70 7.73 14.10 -7.39
N THR A 71 7.86 12.81 -7.07
CA THR A 71 9.00 11.98 -7.49
C THR A 71 8.51 10.73 -8.22
N GLU A 72 9.21 10.37 -9.28
CA GLU A 72 8.91 9.19 -10.09
C GLU A 72 8.86 7.91 -9.24
N LEU A 73 9.83 7.75 -8.35
CA LEU A 73 9.90 6.57 -7.47
C LEU A 73 8.62 6.37 -6.68
N ASN A 74 8.10 7.43 -6.05
CA ASN A 74 6.88 7.35 -5.27
C ASN A 74 5.63 7.06 -6.13
N VAL A 75 5.59 7.60 -7.36
CA VAL A 75 4.53 7.24 -8.32
C VAL A 75 4.57 5.75 -8.62
N ARG A 76 5.74 5.20 -8.95
CA ARG A 76 5.93 3.78 -9.28
C ARG A 76 5.62 2.86 -8.08
N ILE A 77 6.06 3.21 -6.87
CA ILE A 77 5.72 2.47 -5.64
C ILE A 77 4.20 2.41 -5.48
N SER A 78 3.50 3.52 -5.68
CA SER A 78 2.04 3.54 -5.54
C SER A 78 1.32 2.77 -6.65
N GLN A 79 1.84 2.77 -7.87
CA GLN A 79 1.32 1.94 -8.96
C GLN A 79 1.47 0.46 -8.63
N PHE A 80 2.66 0.06 -8.15
CA PHE A 80 2.90 -1.30 -7.70
C PHE A 80 1.96 -1.69 -6.56
N ALA A 81 1.83 -0.86 -5.53
CA ALA A 81 0.95 -1.12 -4.39
C ALA A 81 -0.52 -1.28 -4.82
N ALA A 82 -1.01 -0.40 -5.73
CA ALA A 82 -2.36 -0.51 -6.25
C ALA A 82 -2.58 -1.80 -7.06
N ASN A 83 -1.60 -2.20 -7.87
CA ASN A 83 -1.65 -3.45 -8.60
C ASN A 83 -1.61 -4.65 -7.66
N PHE A 84 -0.73 -4.64 -6.67
CA PHE A 84 -0.61 -5.68 -5.66
C PHE A 84 -1.93 -5.91 -4.91
N VAL A 85 -2.56 -4.83 -4.42
CA VAL A 85 -3.84 -4.93 -3.70
C VAL A 85 -4.97 -5.42 -4.62
N LYS A 86 -5.04 -4.96 -5.87
CA LYS A 86 -6.04 -5.42 -6.85
C LYS A 86 -5.91 -6.91 -7.19
N ASN A 87 -4.71 -7.43 -7.14
CA ASN A 87 -4.40 -8.83 -7.48
C ASN A 87 -3.94 -9.61 -6.25
N PHE A 88 -4.28 -9.14 -5.05
CA PHE A 88 -3.76 -9.66 -3.79
C PHE A 88 -3.90 -11.18 -3.67
N ARG A 89 -5.08 -11.71 -3.96
CA ARG A 89 -5.33 -13.15 -3.90
C ARG A 89 -4.43 -13.95 -4.85
N SER A 90 -4.18 -13.43 -6.05
CA SER A 90 -3.26 -14.06 -7.00
C SER A 90 -1.81 -14.09 -6.48
N TYR A 91 -1.36 -13.00 -5.89
CA TYR A 91 -0.04 -12.96 -5.22
C TYR A 91 0.06 -13.96 -4.07
N MET A 92 -1.05 -14.24 -3.39
CA MET A 92 -1.12 -15.23 -2.31
C MET A 92 -1.41 -16.65 -2.82
N GLY A 93 -1.09 -16.97 -4.08
CA GLY A 93 -1.26 -18.30 -4.66
C GLY A 93 -2.70 -18.76 -4.85
N ASN A 94 -3.67 -17.83 -4.90
CA ASN A 94 -5.11 -18.09 -4.98
C ASN A 94 -5.65 -18.96 -3.83
N ASP A 95 -5.05 -18.87 -2.65
CA ASP A 95 -5.51 -19.58 -1.46
C ASP A 95 -6.91 -19.10 -1.06
N ASP A 96 -7.86 -20.04 -0.94
CA ASP A 96 -9.27 -19.75 -0.59
C ASP A 96 -9.45 -19.11 0.80
N ARG A 97 -8.43 -19.18 1.67
CA ARG A 97 -8.43 -18.53 2.98
C ARG A 97 -8.13 -17.04 2.89
N VAL A 98 -7.57 -16.59 1.76
CA VAL A 98 -7.22 -15.18 1.53
C VAL A 98 -8.44 -14.45 0.98
N PRO A 99 -8.93 -13.39 1.65
CA PRO A 99 -10.06 -12.63 1.16
C PRO A 99 -9.69 -11.77 -0.06
N ASP A 100 -10.65 -11.51 -0.91
CA ASP A 100 -10.52 -10.48 -1.93
C ASP A 100 -10.49 -9.09 -1.26
N LEU A 101 -9.57 -8.24 -1.72
CA LEU A 101 -9.48 -6.86 -1.27
C LEU A 101 -10.20 -5.94 -2.26
N SER A 102 -11.10 -5.11 -1.75
CA SER A 102 -11.83 -4.15 -2.58
C SER A 102 -11.08 -2.83 -2.67
N ILE A 103 -10.83 -2.35 -3.91
CA ILE A 103 -10.38 -0.99 -4.19
C ILE A 103 -11.49 -0.25 -4.93
N HIS A 104 -11.94 0.86 -4.37
CA HIS A 104 -12.87 1.77 -5.01
C HIS A 104 -12.10 2.88 -5.71
N SER A 105 -12.13 2.90 -7.05
CA SER A 105 -11.37 3.84 -7.87
C SER A 105 -12.22 5.07 -8.21
N PHE A 106 -12.56 5.88 -7.22
CA PHE A 106 -13.32 7.13 -7.40
C PHE A 106 -12.43 8.36 -7.63
N GLY A 107 -11.12 8.18 -7.59
CA GLY A 107 -10.13 9.24 -7.82
C GLY A 107 -9.63 9.89 -6.53
N TYR A 108 -8.67 10.79 -6.71
CA TYR A 108 -8.09 11.62 -5.68
C TYR A 108 -7.88 13.02 -6.23
N MET A 109 -8.39 14.04 -5.55
CA MET A 109 -8.35 15.42 -6.04
C MET A 109 -7.52 16.32 -5.11
N TYR A 110 -6.63 17.11 -5.70
CA TYR A 110 -5.98 18.25 -5.06
C TYR A 110 -6.54 19.53 -5.63
N LEU A 111 -6.91 20.46 -4.77
CA LEU A 111 -7.38 21.78 -5.15
C LEU A 111 -6.30 22.81 -4.83
N ALA A 112 -5.99 23.67 -5.81
CA ALA A 112 -5.12 24.82 -5.62
C ALA A 112 -5.97 26.06 -5.47
N ASP A 113 -5.73 26.81 -4.41
CA ASP A 113 -6.35 28.09 -4.08
C ASP A 113 -5.46 29.30 -4.43
N THR A 114 -4.21 29.03 -4.84
CA THR A 114 -3.22 30.02 -5.25
C THR A 114 -2.51 29.61 -6.53
N ASP A 115 -2.05 30.60 -7.31
CA ASP A 115 -1.25 30.35 -8.52
C ASP A 115 0.02 29.58 -8.22
N GLY A 116 0.70 29.90 -7.11
CA GLY A 116 1.93 29.20 -6.69
C GLY A 116 1.68 27.73 -6.44
N PHE A 117 0.58 27.36 -5.79
CA PHE A 117 0.25 25.95 -5.59
C PHE A 117 -0.23 25.28 -6.89
N ALA A 118 -0.93 25.99 -7.75
CA ALA A 118 -1.29 25.49 -9.08
C ALA A 118 -0.04 25.17 -9.92
N ASP A 119 1.02 25.97 -9.84
CA ASP A 119 2.29 25.69 -10.52
C ASP A 119 3.01 24.46 -9.98
N VAL A 120 2.94 24.24 -8.66
CA VAL A 120 3.42 22.98 -8.04
C VAL A 120 2.65 21.78 -8.59
N LEU A 121 1.32 21.86 -8.68
CA LEU A 121 0.51 20.78 -9.24
C LEU A 121 0.85 20.50 -10.71
N ARG A 122 1.02 21.55 -11.54
CA ARG A 122 1.44 21.43 -12.94
C ARG A 122 2.82 20.78 -13.07
N THR A 123 3.76 21.14 -12.21
CA THR A 123 5.11 20.56 -12.18
C THR A 123 5.08 19.10 -11.80
N ASN A 124 4.35 18.76 -10.76
CA ASN A 124 4.21 17.38 -10.29
C ASN A 124 3.50 16.51 -11.32
N GLN A 125 2.49 17.04 -12.03
CA GLN A 125 1.80 16.29 -13.08
C GLN A 125 2.76 15.83 -14.18
N LYS A 126 3.75 16.65 -14.59
CA LYS A 126 4.74 16.24 -15.60
C LYS A 126 5.49 14.98 -15.15
N VAL A 127 5.90 14.91 -13.89
CA VAL A 127 6.55 13.73 -13.30
C VAL A 127 5.61 12.54 -13.30
N GLN A 128 4.36 12.74 -12.90
CA GLN A 128 3.35 11.71 -12.81
C GLN A 128 3.03 11.11 -14.18
N LEU A 129 2.84 11.96 -15.22
CA LEU A 129 2.59 11.52 -16.59
C LEU A 129 3.81 10.77 -17.16
N ALA A 130 5.03 11.25 -16.91
CA ALA A 130 6.25 10.57 -17.33
C ALA A 130 6.39 9.18 -16.70
N ALA A 131 5.89 9.01 -15.48
CA ALA A 131 5.83 7.73 -14.78
C ALA A 131 4.60 6.87 -15.16
N GLY A 132 3.76 7.32 -16.09
CA GLY A 132 2.59 6.58 -16.56
C GLY A 132 1.33 6.70 -15.68
N ALA A 133 1.28 7.67 -14.77
CA ALA A 133 0.06 7.96 -14.03
C ALA A 133 -0.91 8.79 -14.89
N ALA A 134 -2.21 8.50 -14.79
CA ALA A 134 -3.26 9.18 -15.58
C ALA A 134 -3.78 10.45 -14.88
N THR A 135 -2.89 11.27 -14.31
CA THR A 135 -3.28 12.49 -13.61
C THR A 135 -3.72 13.56 -14.59
N GLN A 136 -4.86 14.20 -14.32
CA GLN A 136 -5.42 15.29 -15.11
C GLN A 136 -5.34 16.60 -14.33
N LEU A 137 -5.10 17.71 -15.04
CA LEU A 137 -5.34 19.06 -14.55
C LEU A 137 -6.73 19.48 -15.03
N LEU A 138 -7.51 19.97 -14.11
CA LEU A 138 -8.86 20.45 -14.39
C LEU A 138 -8.90 21.96 -14.14
N SER A 139 -9.56 22.69 -15.03
CA SER A 139 -9.93 24.10 -14.78
C SER A 139 -11.06 24.18 -13.76
N PRO A 140 -11.33 25.36 -13.17
CA PRO A 140 -12.51 25.57 -12.33
C PRO A 140 -13.82 25.18 -13.04
N ASP A 141 -13.95 25.49 -14.33
CA ASP A 141 -15.14 25.14 -15.13
C ASP A 141 -15.27 23.63 -15.32
N ASP A 142 -14.14 22.90 -15.55
CA ASP A 142 -14.14 21.45 -15.62
C ASP A 142 -14.57 20.82 -14.30
N ILE A 143 -14.12 21.40 -13.17
CA ILE A 143 -14.49 20.93 -11.84
C ILE A 143 -15.99 21.15 -11.61
N ALA A 144 -16.50 22.34 -11.88
CA ALA A 144 -17.93 22.66 -11.73
C ALA A 144 -18.82 21.77 -12.60
N ALA A 145 -18.36 21.46 -13.82
CA ALA A 145 -19.11 20.59 -14.73
C ALA A 145 -19.13 19.12 -14.30
N ARG A 146 -18.01 18.62 -13.74
CA ARG A 146 -17.88 17.20 -13.35
C ARG A 146 -18.42 16.91 -11.96
N TYR A 147 -18.33 17.87 -11.06
CA TYR A 147 -18.68 17.74 -9.63
C TYR A 147 -19.62 18.89 -9.23
N PRO A 148 -20.86 18.89 -9.71
CA PRO A 148 -21.85 19.88 -9.31
C PRO A 148 -22.23 19.62 -7.85
N PHE A 149 -21.96 20.59 -6.98
CA PHE A 149 -22.33 20.55 -5.56
C PHE A 149 -23.58 21.42 -5.33
#